data_3b53ec344e7b3011aa80f3ea33647e55
#
_entry.id   3b53ec344e7b3011aa80f3ea33647e55
#
_cell.length_a   1.000
_cell.length_b   1.000
_cell.length_c   1.000
_cell.angle_alpha   90.00
_cell.angle_beta   90.00
_cell.angle_gamma   90.00
#
_symmetry.space_group_name_H-M   'P 1'
#
loop_
_entity.id
_entity.type
_entity.pdbx_description
1 polymer ?
#
loop_
_entity_poly.entity_id
_entity_poly.type
_entity_poly.pdbx_seq_one_letter_code
_entity_poly.pdbx_strand_id
1 'polypeptide(L)'
;MKTDLLIIPMSARYRDMRAAALAAEDAGFDGLWTWDHLRDPDAESGPGVPEAWTVLTALAEVTRRIALGPLVLNVANRHPGVLANMAATLQAVTGGRLLLGIGAGGSRRTPYAAEQQALGLSVERDEIRARRVVEAIELM
;
A
#
# COMPACT_ATOMS: atom_id res chain seq x y z
N MET A 1 2.52 -24.32 3.23
CA MET A 1 3.33 -23.07 3.23
C MET A 1 2.61 -22.08 2.32
N LYS A 2 2.45 -20.82 2.72
CA LYS A 2 1.90 -19.78 1.85
C LYS A 2 3.04 -19.07 1.13
N THR A 3 2.82 -18.71 -0.13
CA THR A 3 3.80 -18.03 -0.98
C THR A 3 3.15 -16.79 -1.56
N ASP A 4 3.76 -15.64 -1.32
CA ASP A 4 3.22 -14.36 -1.74
C ASP A 4 4.18 -13.65 -2.70
N LEU A 5 3.63 -12.79 -3.55
CA LEU A 5 4.39 -11.93 -4.47
C LEU A 5 4.32 -10.47 -4.00
N LEU A 6 5.47 -9.80 -3.96
CA LEU A 6 5.55 -8.35 -3.78
C LEU A 6 5.74 -7.67 -5.14
N ILE A 7 4.80 -6.82 -5.52
CA ILE A 7 4.91 -5.95 -6.70
C ILE A 7 5.41 -4.58 -6.24
N ILE A 8 6.60 -4.22 -6.69
CA ILE A 8 7.22 -2.92 -6.38
C ILE A 8 6.67 -1.87 -7.34
N PRO A 9 6.00 -0.81 -6.85
CA PRO A 9 5.35 0.17 -7.72
C PRO A 9 6.29 1.23 -8.30
N MET A 10 7.54 1.35 -7.80
CA MET A 10 8.52 2.33 -8.25
C MET A 10 8.74 2.19 -9.75
N SER A 11 8.51 3.29 -10.51
CA SER A 11 8.62 3.33 -11.97
C SER A 11 7.81 2.26 -12.72
N ALA A 12 6.87 1.60 -12.05
CA ALA A 12 6.00 0.59 -12.66
C ALA A 12 4.80 1.24 -13.37
N ARG A 13 4.36 0.61 -14.44
CA ARG A 13 3.10 0.96 -15.11
C ARG A 13 1.99 0.02 -14.64
N TYR A 14 0.80 0.54 -14.45
CA TYR A 14 -0.35 -0.27 -14.02
C TYR A 14 -0.56 -1.53 -14.88
N ARG A 15 -0.39 -1.42 -16.21
CA ARG A 15 -0.53 -2.57 -17.11
C ARG A 15 0.41 -3.73 -16.76
N ASP A 16 1.63 -3.40 -16.33
CA ASP A 16 2.66 -4.39 -16.01
C ASP A 16 2.37 -5.00 -14.62
N MET A 17 1.93 -4.19 -13.66
CA MET A 17 1.45 -4.65 -12.35
C MET A 17 0.24 -5.57 -12.50
N ARG A 18 -0.72 -5.22 -13.37
CA ARG A 18 -1.89 -6.05 -13.68
C ARG A 18 -1.49 -7.40 -14.28
N ALA A 19 -0.57 -7.40 -15.23
CA ALA A 19 -0.07 -8.62 -15.84
C ALA A 19 0.62 -9.52 -14.81
N ALA A 20 1.44 -8.95 -13.94
CA ALA A 20 2.11 -9.67 -12.85
C ALA A 20 1.09 -10.26 -11.84
N ALA A 21 0.05 -9.50 -11.48
CA ALA A 21 -1.00 -9.97 -10.57
C ALA A 21 -1.77 -11.18 -11.13
N LEU A 22 -2.15 -11.12 -12.40
CA LEU A 22 -2.85 -12.23 -13.07
C LEU A 22 -1.94 -13.46 -13.19
N ALA A 23 -0.68 -13.27 -13.58
CA ALA A 23 0.29 -14.36 -13.66
C ALA A 23 0.56 -15.00 -12.28
N ALA A 24 0.63 -14.20 -11.21
CA ALA A 24 0.77 -14.71 -9.86
C ALA A 24 -0.44 -15.55 -9.42
N GLU A 25 -1.64 -15.07 -9.70
CA GLU A 25 -2.87 -15.82 -9.41
C GLU A 25 -2.94 -17.14 -10.18
N ASP A 26 -2.59 -17.13 -11.47
CA ASP A 26 -2.56 -18.32 -12.34
C ASP A 26 -1.48 -19.32 -11.88
N ALA A 27 -0.33 -18.83 -11.40
CA ALA A 27 0.74 -19.64 -10.84
C ALA A 27 0.44 -20.18 -9.44
N GLY A 28 -0.67 -19.79 -8.82
CA GLY A 28 -1.11 -20.31 -7.53
C GLY A 28 -0.49 -19.61 -6.32
N PHE A 29 -0.01 -18.38 -6.45
CA PHE A 29 0.39 -17.59 -5.29
C PHE A 29 -0.80 -17.33 -4.37
N ASP A 30 -0.54 -17.26 -3.05
CA ASP A 30 -1.56 -17.07 -2.02
C ASP A 30 -1.88 -15.59 -1.81
N GLY A 31 -0.87 -14.71 -1.91
CA GLY A 31 -0.98 -13.29 -1.65
C GLY A 31 -0.21 -12.41 -2.61
N LEU A 32 -0.70 -11.18 -2.76
CA LEU A 32 -0.12 -10.12 -3.55
C LEU A 32 0.04 -8.87 -2.68
N TRP A 33 1.24 -8.31 -2.66
CA TRP A 33 1.55 -7.13 -1.86
C TRP A 33 2.07 -6.01 -2.73
N THR A 34 1.85 -4.76 -2.29
CA THR A 34 2.50 -3.58 -2.88
C THR A 34 2.92 -2.59 -1.81
N TRP A 35 3.90 -1.74 -2.11
CA TRP A 35 4.33 -0.68 -1.21
C TRP A 35 3.46 0.58 -1.32
N ASP A 36 3.30 1.29 -0.20
CA ASP A 36 2.60 2.57 -0.12
C ASP A 36 3.59 3.74 -0.15
N HIS A 37 4.43 3.78 -1.19
CA HIS A 37 5.26 4.93 -1.50
C HIS A 37 4.53 5.85 -2.48
N LEU A 38 4.80 7.16 -2.41
CA LEU A 38 4.16 8.19 -3.22
C LEU A 38 5.14 8.85 -4.19
N ARG A 39 6.44 8.60 -3.97
CA ARG A 39 7.53 9.13 -4.80
C ARG A 39 8.66 8.11 -4.88
N ASP A 40 9.29 8.02 -6.03
CA ASP A 40 10.55 7.32 -6.21
C ASP A 40 11.69 8.34 -5.99
N PRO A 41 12.49 8.21 -4.91
CA PRO A 41 13.56 9.16 -4.63
C PRO A 41 14.70 9.11 -5.67
N ASP A 42 14.84 7.99 -6.36
CA ASP A 42 15.91 7.74 -7.32
C ASP A 42 15.50 8.06 -8.77
N ALA A 43 14.21 8.35 -9.03
CA ALA A 43 13.73 8.66 -10.35
C ALA A 43 13.87 10.15 -10.67
N GLU A 44 14.79 10.51 -11.52
CA GLU A 44 14.90 11.86 -12.10
C GLU A 44 13.77 12.14 -13.10
N SER A 45 13.29 11.10 -13.77
CA SER A 45 12.15 11.15 -14.70
C SER A 45 11.52 9.76 -14.83
N GLY A 46 10.20 9.71 -14.98
CA GLY A 46 9.51 8.44 -15.14
C GLY A 46 8.02 8.54 -14.94
N PRO A 47 7.28 7.43 -15.02
CA PRO A 47 5.83 7.41 -14.86
C PRO A 47 5.36 7.74 -13.43
N GLY A 48 6.28 7.98 -12.50
CA GLY A 48 5.97 8.20 -11.09
C GLY A 48 5.70 6.88 -10.34
N VAL A 49 5.14 7.00 -9.14
CA VAL A 49 4.74 5.86 -8.32
C VAL A 49 3.22 5.82 -8.27
N PRO A 50 2.58 4.77 -8.82
CA PRO A 50 1.13 4.60 -8.71
C PRO A 50 0.70 4.49 -7.24
N GLU A 51 -0.35 5.20 -6.87
CA GLU A 51 -0.86 5.21 -5.49
C GLU A 51 -1.40 3.83 -5.12
N ALA A 52 -0.91 3.29 -3.99
CA ALA A 52 -1.06 1.89 -3.60
C ALA A 52 -2.52 1.45 -3.47
N TRP A 53 -3.37 2.25 -2.81
CA TRP A 53 -4.76 1.87 -2.57
C TRP A 53 -5.57 1.82 -3.87
N THR A 54 -5.34 2.80 -4.74
CA THR A 54 -5.96 2.85 -6.08
C THR A 54 -5.56 1.63 -6.92
N VAL A 55 -4.27 1.30 -6.91
CA VAL A 55 -3.75 0.12 -7.61
C VAL A 55 -4.34 -1.17 -7.03
N LEU A 56 -4.33 -1.34 -5.71
CA LEU A 56 -4.90 -2.54 -5.07
C LEU A 56 -6.37 -2.73 -5.40
N THR A 57 -7.16 -1.65 -5.40
CA THR A 57 -8.57 -1.71 -5.79
C THR A 57 -8.73 -2.19 -7.23
N ALA A 58 -7.92 -1.66 -8.15
CA ALA A 58 -7.95 -2.07 -9.55
C ALA A 58 -7.46 -3.52 -9.76
N LEU A 59 -6.48 -3.98 -8.99
CA LEU A 59 -6.01 -5.37 -9.01
C LEU A 59 -7.04 -6.33 -8.39
N ALA A 60 -7.75 -5.89 -7.35
CA ALA A 60 -8.83 -6.66 -6.74
C ALA A 60 -9.96 -6.99 -7.71
N GLU A 61 -10.27 -6.05 -8.62
CA GLU A 61 -11.33 -6.22 -9.61
C GLU A 61 -10.95 -7.25 -10.70
N VAL A 62 -9.68 -7.36 -11.04
CA VAL A 62 -9.22 -8.28 -12.10
C VAL A 62 -8.77 -9.65 -11.59
N THR A 63 -8.61 -9.82 -10.29
CA THR A 63 -8.25 -11.10 -9.63
C THR A 63 -9.45 -11.70 -8.91
N ARG A 64 -9.43 -13.01 -8.64
CA ARG A 64 -10.59 -13.73 -8.07
C ARG A 64 -10.30 -14.47 -6.76
N ARG A 65 -9.07 -14.96 -6.58
CA ARG A 65 -8.68 -15.86 -5.48
C ARG A 65 -7.57 -15.32 -4.60
N ILE A 66 -6.56 -14.70 -5.22
CA ILE A 66 -5.37 -14.23 -4.52
C ILE A 66 -5.74 -13.16 -3.49
N ALA A 67 -5.25 -13.30 -2.27
CA ALA A 67 -5.34 -12.25 -1.28
C ALA A 67 -4.46 -11.06 -1.70
N LEU A 68 -4.80 -9.84 -1.29
CA LEU A 68 -4.04 -8.68 -1.70
C LEU A 68 -4.01 -7.61 -0.61
N GLY A 69 -2.93 -6.85 -0.54
CA GLY A 69 -2.80 -5.81 0.46
C GLY A 69 -1.54 -4.96 0.34
N PRO A 70 -1.47 -3.87 1.12
CA PRO A 70 -0.26 -3.07 1.23
C PRO A 70 0.73 -3.71 2.19
N LEU A 71 2.01 -3.69 1.85
CA LEU A 71 3.11 -4.12 2.72
C LEU A 71 4.18 -3.01 2.79
N VAL A 72 3.96 -1.99 3.59
CA VAL A 72 2.81 -1.72 4.45
C VAL A 72 2.25 -0.33 4.13
N LEU A 73 0.99 -0.10 4.44
CA LEU A 73 0.36 1.20 4.27
C LEU A 73 0.86 2.17 5.35
N ASN A 74 1.26 3.36 4.94
CA ASN A 74 1.66 4.43 5.85
C ASN A 74 0.42 5.14 6.41
N VAL A 75 0.14 4.95 7.71
CA VAL A 75 -1.02 5.57 8.37
C VAL A 75 -0.97 7.10 8.39
N ALA A 76 0.20 7.71 8.18
CA ALA A 76 0.33 9.16 8.12
C ALA A 76 -0.17 9.77 6.79
N ASN A 77 -0.30 8.95 5.74
CA ASN A 77 -0.74 9.42 4.42
C ASN A 77 -2.27 9.62 4.32
N ARG A 78 -3.03 9.09 5.30
CA ARG A 78 -4.50 9.12 5.25
C ARG A 78 -5.09 9.40 6.63
N HIS A 79 -6.23 10.09 6.66
CA HIS A 79 -6.99 10.25 7.89
C HIS A 79 -7.47 8.86 8.39
N PRO A 80 -7.30 8.49 9.66
CA PRO A 80 -7.54 7.13 10.14
C PRO A 80 -9.01 6.67 9.95
N GLY A 81 -9.99 7.54 10.18
CA GLY A 81 -11.39 7.22 9.92
C GLY A 81 -11.71 7.02 8.43
N VAL A 82 -11.02 7.75 7.53
CA VAL A 82 -11.14 7.52 6.09
C VAL A 82 -10.49 6.19 5.72
N LEU A 83 -9.33 5.87 6.29
CA LEU A 83 -8.65 4.61 6.06
C LEU A 83 -9.50 3.41 6.51
N ALA A 84 -10.14 3.49 7.67
CA ALA A 84 -11.05 2.44 8.15
C ALA A 84 -12.22 2.20 7.17
N ASN A 85 -12.82 3.29 6.66
CA ASN A 85 -13.88 3.18 5.64
C ASN A 85 -13.36 2.58 4.32
N MET A 86 -12.17 3.00 3.87
CA MET A 86 -11.52 2.44 2.68
C MET A 86 -11.26 0.93 2.86
N ALA A 87 -10.77 0.51 4.03
CA ALA A 87 -10.48 -0.88 4.34
C ALA A 87 -11.76 -1.74 4.33
N ALA A 88 -12.82 -1.28 5.00
CA ALA A 88 -14.11 -1.96 5.00
C ALA A 88 -14.68 -2.08 3.57
N THR A 89 -14.57 -1.01 2.78
CA THR A 89 -15.04 -1.01 1.39
C THR A 89 -14.26 -2.01 0.53
N LEU A 90 -12.92 -1.99 0.59
CA LEU A 90 -12.09 -2.89 -0.21
C LEU A 90 -12.25 -4.35 0.25
N GLN A 91 -12.45 -4.60 1.54
CA GLN A 91 -12.78 -5.92 2.06
C GLN A 91 -14.09 -6.45 1.46
N ALA A 92 -15.12 -5.61 1.36
CA ALA A 92 -16.37 -5.97 0.72
C ALA A 92 -16.22 -6.22 -0.79
N VAL A 93 -15.51 -5.32 -1.50
CA VAL A 93 -15.23 -5.44 -2.94
C VAL A 93 -14.47 -6.73 -3.25
N THR A 94 -13.50 -7.08 -2.41
CA THR A 94 -12.69 -8.29 -2.60
C THR A 94 -13.38 -9.58 -2.17
N GLY A 95 -14.52 -9.51 -1.49
CA GLY A 95 -15.14 -10.69 -0.91
C GLY A 95 -14.31 -11.32 0.21
N GLY A 96 -13.62 -10.51 1.00
CA GLY A 96 -12.83 -10.98 2.15
C GLY A 96 -11.34 -11.26 1.86
N ARG A 97 -10.80 -10.85 0.71
CA ARG A 97 -9.41 -11.12 0.31
C ARG A 97 -8.39 -10.04 0.73
N LEU A 98 -8.85 -8.94 1.34
CA LEU A 98 -7.94 -7.88 1.79
C LEU A 98 -7.07 -8.37 2.96
N LEU A 99 -5.77 -8.17 2.84
CA LEU A 99 -4.80 -8.29 3.92
C LEU A 99 -4.24 -6.88 4.21
N LEU A 100 -4.60 -6.31 5.35
CA LEU A 100 -4.24 -4.93 5.66
C LEU A 100 -2.96 -4.86 6.49
N GLY A 101 -1.82 -4.69 5.83
CA GLY A 101 -0.57 -4.35 6.49
C GLY A 101 -0.48 -2.83 6.71
N ILE A 102 -0.24 -2.39 7.94
CA ILE A 102 -0.11 -0.97 8.28
C ILE A 102 1.18 -0.68 9.03
N GLY A 103 1.69 0.53 8.86
CA GLY A 103 2.92 0.97 9.50
C GLY A 103 2.98 2.48 9.71
N ALA A 104 3.97 2.92 10.47
CA ALA A 104 4.13 4.32 10.88
C ALA A 104 4.77 5.24 9.82
N GLY A 105 5.13 4.71 8.64
CA GLY A 105 5.88 5.43 7.62
C GLY A 105 7.35 5.66 7.98
N GLY A 106 8.07 6.42 7.15
CA GLY A 106 9.49 6.72 7.35
C GLY A 106 9.76 7.66 8.52
N SER A 107 10.82 7.40 9.29
CA SER A 107 11.31 8.31 10.33
C SER A 107 11.97 9.56 9.70
N ARG A 108 12.02 10.66 10.44
CA ARG A 108 12.73 11.89 10.04
C ARG A 108 14.19 11.66 9.62
N ARG A 109 14.78 10.55 10.05
CA ARG A 109 16.18 10.17 9.79
C ARG A 109 16.34 9.31 8.54
N THR A 110 15.25 8.99 7.86
CA THR A 110 15.27 8.13 6.66
C THR A 110 14.95 8.95 5.39
N PRO A 111 15.41 8.52 4.22
CA PRO A 111 15.05 9.16 2.95
C PRO A 111 13.54 9.24 2.70
N TYR A 112 12.77 8.34 3.29
CA TYR A 112 11.32 8.27 3.16
C TYR A 112 10.58 9.47 3.79
N ALA A 113 11.21 10.19 4.72
CA ALA A 113 10.65 11.44 5.24
C ALA A 113 10.56 12.52 4.15
N ALA A 114 11.50 12.56 3.22
CA ALA A 114 11.52 13.52 2.11
C ALA A 114 10.32 13.33 1.17
N GLU A 115 9.83 12.12 1.03
CA GLU A 115 8.62 11.81 0.26
C GLU A 115 7.38 12.52 0.82
N GLN A 116 7.14 12.39 2.12
CA GLN A 116 6.02 13.07 2.78
C GLN A 116 6.16 14.59 2.72
N GLN A 117 7.36 15.12 2.98
CA GLN A 117 7.66 16.56 2.91
C GLN A 117 7.42 17.14 1.51
N ALA A 118 7.80 16.42 0.47
CA ALA A 118 7.59 16.83 -0.92
C ALA A 118 6.09 16.98 -1.28
N LEU A 119 5.22 16.28 -0.55
CA LEU A 119 3.76 16.34 -0.71
C LEU A 119 3.08 17.29 0.30
N GLY A 120 3.87 18.06 1.04
CA GLY A 120 3.35 18.97 2.07
C GLY A 120 2.83 18.29 3.33
N LEU A 121 3.15 16.99 3.53
CA LEU A 121 2.76 16.25 4.73
C LEU A 121 3.81 16.42 5.82
N SER A 122 3.36 16.60 7.06
CA SER A 122 4.26 16.68 8.22
C SER A 122 4.82 15.32 8.59
N VAL A 123 6.12 15.28 8.91
CA VAL A 123 6.73 14.08 9.50
C VAL A 123 6.82 14.28 11.01
N GLU A 124 5.96 13.58 11.73
CA GLU A 124 5.92 13.64 13.19
C GLU A 124 7.10 12.92 13.86
N ARG A 125 7.28 13.13 15.16
CA ARG A 125 8.25 12.36 15.96
C ARG A 125 7.84 10.90 16.04
N ASP A 126 8.80 10.02 16.24
CA ASP A 126 8.60 8.56 16.19
C ASP A 126 7.54 8.07 17.19
N GLU A 127 7.47 8.66 18.39
CA GLU A 127 6.46 8.30 19.41
C GLU A 127 5.04 8.64 18.96
N ILE A 128 4.86 9.78 18.27
CA ILE A 128 3.56 10.19 17.73
C ILE A 128 3.15 9.27 16.57
N ARG A 129 4.10 8.95 15.70
CA ARG A 129 3.89 8.06 14.55
C ARG A 129 3.49 6.65 15.00
N ALA A 130 4.20 6.09 16.01
CA ALA A 130 3.87 4.80 16.57
C ALA A 130 2.46 4.78 17.20
N ARG A 131 2.10 5.83 17.95
CA ARG A 131 0.76 5.97 18.53
C ARG A 131 -0.33 6.03 17.44
N ARG A 132 -0.11 6.73 16.33
CA ARG A 132 -1.06 6.75 15.21
C ARG A 132 -1.34 5.38 14.61
N VAL A 133 -0.36 4.47 14.62
CA VAL A 133 -0.60 3.07 14.19
C VAL A 133 -1.58 2.39 15.14
N VAL A 134 -1.40 2.56 16.45
CA VAL A 134 -2.32 1.99 17.46
C VAL A 134 -3.72 2.56 17.29
N GLU A 135 -3.84 3.89 17.21
CA GLU A 135 -5.13 4.58 16.98
C GLU A 135 -5.81 4.10 15.67
N ALA A 136 -5.05 3.87 14.62
CA ALA A 136 -5.60 3.35 13.37
C ALA A 136 -6.12 1.91 13.51
N ILE A 137 -5.41 1.06 14.26
CA ILE A 137 -5.86 -0.32 14.56
C ILE A 137 -7.16 -0.31 15.37
N GLU A 138 -7.28 0.58 16.35
CA GLU A 138 -8.48 0.66 17.20
C GLU A 138 -9.75 1.10 16.45
N LEU A 139 -9.59 1.74 15.28
CA LEU A 139 -10.70 2.18 14.43
C LEU A 139 -11.12 1.16 13.37
N MET A 140 -10.36 0.08 13.18
CA MET A 140 -10.60 -0.93 12.16
C MET A 140 -11.24 -2.21 12.73
#